data_4747db6302add5f683cec66fc2873640
#
_entry.id   4747db6302add5f683cec66fc2873640
#
_cell.length_a   1.000
_cell.length_b   1.000
_cell.length_c   1.000
_cell.angle_alpha   90.00
_cell.angle_beta   90.00
_cell.angle_gamma   90.00
#
_symmetry.space_group_name_H-M   'P 1'
#
loop_
_entity.id
_entity.type
_entity.pdbx_description
1 polymer ?
#
loop_
_entity_poly.entity_id
_entity_poly.type
_entity_poly.pdbx_seq_one_letter_code
_entity_poly.pdbx_strand_id
1 'polypeptide(L)'
;MHPNITLIVSPRERFSHTRQALESLYANTELPFQLVYVDGGSPRQTRDYLQQQAIERGFELVRTESYLAPNQARNLGLAKATTEYVVFIDNDVEVAPGWLRHLVACADETQATAVCPLTCIGQPLGHKIHLAGGEARIVLQVQGDDRQRRVHEKHYFVNRAVAEVQDQLQRRQCEFAEFHCVLVRRSLFDTIGPLDENLLSTREHIDFCLTLARVGGTVYCEPAAVVTYVPAVLWQPSDLTFFMLRWSDEWEIRSLKYFRKKWDLPKKDKYFRKRYRRLGYRRHQAFIKPWVKRLLGGQAPPAVMRPLIALDRQINRWLSDRYYRQHPDRVKLPKRPVVSASNVRDLAA
;
A
#
# COMPACT_ATOMS: atom_id res chain seq x y z
N MET A 1 -0.29 23.61 -21.51
CA MET A 1 -1.05 22.34 -21.46
C MET A 1 -1.47 22.15 -20.02
N HIS A 2 -2.74 21.86 -19.77
CA HIS A 2 -3.17 21.47 -18.42
C HIS A 2 -2.60 20.09 -18.09
N PRO A 3 -2.12 19.89 -16.85
CA PRO A 3 -1.62 18.55 -16.45
C PRO A 3 -2.73 17.51 -16.59
N ASN A 4 -2.41 16.38 -17.24
CA ASN A 4 -3.37 15.28 -17.42
C ASN A 4 -3.21 14.19 -16.31
N ILE A 5 -2.37 14.47 -15.31
CA ILE A 5 -1.96 13.53 -14.26
C ILE A 5 -2.12 14.19 -12.91
N THR A 6 -2.75 13.48 -11.97
CA THR A 6 -2.74 13.84 -10.54
C THR A 6 -1.90 12.83 -9.76
N LEU A 7 -0.86 13.29 -9.09
CA LEU A 7 -0.12 12.51 -8.10
C LEU A 7 -0.83 12.64 -6.76
N ILE A 8 -1.16 11.53 -6.13
CA ILE A 8 -1.75 11.47 -4.78
C ILE A 8 -0.74 10.85 -3.85
N VAL A 9 -0.09 11.69 -3.04
CA VAL A 9 0.83 11.23 -2.00
C VAL A 9 0.05 10.98 -0.72
N SER A 10 0.22 9.80 -0.12
CA SER A 10 -0.46 9.43 1.12
C SER A 10 0.48 8.78 2.14
N PRO A 11 0.21 8.94 3.46
CA PRO A 11 1.05 8.37 4.50
C PRO A 11 0.94 6.84 4.51
N ARG A 12 2.09 6.17 4.56
CA ARG A 12 2.15 4.72 4.62
C ARG A 12 2.35 4.18 6.03
N GLU A 13 3.47 4.51 6.66
CA GLU A 13 3.80 3.99 7.99
C GLU A 13 4.66 4.95 8.85
N ARG A 14 5.17 6.05 8.26
CA ARG A 14 5.95 7.07 8.94
C ARG A 14 5.82 8.41 8.22
N PHE A 15 6.22 9.48 8.90
CA PHE A 15 6.24 10.85 8.36
C PHE A 15 7.66 11.39 8.16
N SER A 16 8.65 10.78 8.81
CA SER A 16 10.04 11.27 8.81
C SER A 16 10.73 11.27 7.45
N HIS A 17 10.20 10.55 6.46
CA HIS A 17 10.75 10.50 5.09
C HIS A 17 10.01 11.43 4.10
N THR A 18 9.01 12.16 4.56
CA THR A 18 8.17 13.04 3.74
C THR A 18 8.98 14.04 2.91
N ARG A 19 10.00 14.68 3.51
CA ARG A 19 10.84 15.67 2.80
C ARG A 19 11.57 15.04 1.63
N GLN A 20 12.31 13.96 1.86
CA GLN A 20 13.10 13.28 0.83
C GLN A 20 12.21 12.77 -0.31
N ALA A 21 11.07 12.17 0.01
CA ALA A 21 10.12 11.69 -0.98
C ALA A 21 9.54 12.83 -1.82
N LEU A 22 9.11 13.93 -1.19
CA LEU A 22 8.56 15.09 -1.90
C LEU A 22 9.60 15.77 -2.79
N GLU A 23 10.84 15.95 -2.29
CA GLU A 23 11.95 16.52 -3.06
C GLU A 23 12.30 15.62 -4.25
N SER A 24 12.34 14.31 -4.06
CA SER A 24 12.54 13.33 -5.14
C SER A 24 11.49 13.43 -6.24
N LEU A 25 10.19 13.59 -5.88
CA LEU A 25 9.11 13.77 -6.85
C LEU A 25 9.37 14.99 -7.74
N TYR A 26 9.67 16.14 -7.16
CA TYR A 26 9.89 17.35 -7.95
C TYR A 26 11.19 17.34 -8.75
N ALA A 27 12.24 16.71 -8.22
CA ALA A 27 13.54 16.63 -8.90
C ALA A 27 13.53 15.69 -10.11
N ASN A 28 12.70 14.63 -10.08
CA ASN A 28 12.77 13.53 -11.05
C ASN A 28 11.50 13.39 -11.90
N THR A 29 10.57 14.36 -11.86
CA THR A 29 9.34 14.34 -12.66
C THR A 29 9.35 15.46 -13.69
N GLU A 30 9.54 15.10 -14.95
CA GLU A 30 9.62 16.02 -16.08
C GLU A 30 8.26 16.41 -16.64
N LEU A 31 7.28 15.51 -16.55
CA LEU A 31 5.92 15.75 -17.04
C LEU A 31 5.18 16.70 -16.09
N PRO A 32 4.32 17.59 -16.62
CA PRO A 32 3.46 18.43 -15.79
C PRO A 32 2.44 17.56 -15.04
N PHE A 33 2.30 17.81 -13.74
CA PHE A 33 1.37 17.07 -12.86
C PHE A 33 0.68 18.02 -11.88
N GLN A 34 -0.49 17.62 -11.43
CA GLN A 34 -1.11 18.14 -10.22
C GLN A 34 -0.68 17.30 -9.05
N LEU A 35 -0.39 17.89 -7.90
CA LEU A 35 -0.10 17.16 -6.67
C LEU A 35 -1.21 17.40 -5.65
N VAL A 36 -1.76 16.30 -5.15
CA VAL A 36 -2.61 16.27 -3.96
C VAL A 36 -1.85 15.52 -2.88
N TYR A 37 -1.39 16.24 -1.86
CA TYR A 37 -0.69 15.63 -0.74
C TYR A 37 -1.68 15.44 0.42
N VAL A 38 -1.90 14.19 0.84
CA VAL A 38 -2.76 13.87 1.98
C VAL A 38 -1.92 13.70 3.22
N ASP A 39 -2.08 14.62 4.17
CA ASP A 39 -1.41 14.60 5.47
C ASP A 39 -2.35 14.03 6.55
N GLY A 40 -2.15 12.78 6.88
CA GLY A 40 -2.92 12.05 7.88
C GLY A 40 -2.41 12.26 9.30
N GLY A 41 -2.41 13.49 9.80
CA GLY A 41 -2.05 13.80 11.19
C GLY A 41 -0.55 13.75 11.47
N SER A 42 0.29 14.24 10.55
CA SER A 42 1.74 14.29 10.74
C SER A 42 2.15 15.16 11.94
N PRO A 43 3.34 14.90 12.54
CA PRO A 43 3.92 15.73 13.58
C PRO A 43 4.14 17.18 13.11
N ARG A 44 4.21 18.11 14.08
CA ARG A 44 4.32 19.55 13.81
C ARG A 44 5.40 19.89 12.77
N GLN A 45 6.59 19.34 12.91
CA GLN A 45 7.71 19.61 11.98
C GLN A 45 7.36 19.24 10.53
N THR A 46 6.76 18.07 10.31
CA THR A 46 6.34 17.61 8.98
C THR A 46 5.16 18.43 8.46
N ARG A 47 4.20 18.74 9.32
CA ARG A 47 3.06 19.61 8.98
C ARG A 47 3.52 20.98 8.50
N ASP A 48 4.37 21.66 9.30
CA ASP A 48 4.82 23.01 8.99
C ASP A 48 5.63 23.02 7.68
N TYR A 49 6.46 21.98 7.43
CA TYR A 49 7.16 21.78 6.16
C TYR A 49 6.17 21.60 4.99
N LEU A 50 5.16 20.74 5.12
CA LEU A 50 4.16 20.50 4.05
C LEU A 50 3.34 21.75 3.75
N GLN A 51 2.95 22.52 4.77
CA GLN A 51 2.23 23.78 4.59
C GLN A 51 3.06 24.80 3.81
N GLN A 52 4.34 24.94 4.17
CA GLN A 52 5.26 25.80 3.45
C GLN A 52 5.43 25.36 1.99
N GLN A 53 5.69 24.07 1.75
CA GLN A 53 5.87 23.53 0.40
C GLN A 53 4.59 23.62 -0.45
N ALA A 54 3.42 23.49 0.16
CA ALA A 54 2.15 23.66 -0.55
C ALA A 54 1.97 25.08 -1.08
N ILE A 55 2.38 26.09 -0.31
CA ILE A 55 2.36 27.50 -0.73
C ILE A 55 3.42 27.76 -1.82
N GLU A 56 4.66 27.31 -1.60
CA GLU A 56 5.78 27.58 -2.52
C GLU A 56 5.61 26.88 -3.88
N ARG A 57 5.06 25.69 -3.91
CA ARG A 57 4.94 24.84 -5.11
C ARG A 57 3.52 24.80 -5.68
N GLY A 58 2.52 25.38 -4.99
CA GLY A 58 1.15 25.48 -5.46
C GLY A 58 0.39 24.15 -5.50
N PHE A 59 0.68 23.18 -4.63
CA PHE A 59 -0.05 21.92 -4.58
C PHE A 59 -1.18 21.91 -3.53
N GLU A 60 -2.16 21.05 -3.74
CA GLU A 60 -3.27 20.88 -2.78
C GLU A 60 -2.83 20.02 -1.59
N LEU A 61 -2.88 20.59 -0.37
CA LEU A 61 -2.61 19.90 0.89
C LEU A 61 -3.93 19.56 1.60
N VAL A 62 -4.26 18.27 1.66
CA VAL A 62 -5.43 17.76 2.39
C VAL A 62 -4.98 17.23 3.74
N ARG A 63 -5.26 17.97 4.82
CA ARG A 63 -4.83 17.59 6.18
C ARG A 63 -5.99 17.08 7.03
N THR A 64 -5.70 16.07 7.86
CA THR A 64 -6.56 15.62 8.95
C THR A 64 -5.81 15.66 10.28
N GLU A 65 -6.54 15.85 11.37
CA GLU A 65 -5.94 15.88 12.72
C GLU A 65 -5.74 14.48 13.34
N SER A 66 -6.14 13.44 12.62
CA SER A 66 -6.01 12.05 13.04
C SER A 66 -5.36 11.20 11.98
N TYR A 67 -4.72 10.09 12.39
CA TYR A 67 -4.13 9.15 11.49
C TYR A 67 -5.19 8.48 10.59
N LEU A 68 -4.82 8.27 9.34
CA LEU A 68 -5.67 7.68 8.32
C LEU A 68 -5.26 6.23 8.03
N ALA A 69 -6.23 5.37 7.80
CA ALA A 69 -5.96 4.10 7.14
C ALA A 69 -5.62 4.37 5.66
N PRO A 70 -4.83 3.51 5.00
CA PRO A 70 -4.31 3.80 3.65
C PRO A 70 -5.37 4.16 2.62
N ASN A 71 -6.46 3.38 2.52
CA ASN A 71 -7.50 3.68 1.55
C ASN A 71 -8.32 4.92 1.90
N GLN A 72 -8.43 5.28 3.19
CA GLN A 72 -9.03 6.56 3.59
C GLN A 72 -8.19 7.74 3.07
N ALA A 73 -6.88 7.67 3.25
CA ALA A 73 -5.98 8.71 2.73
C ALA A 73 -6.05 8.80 1.20
N ARG A 74 -5.97 7.67 0.50
CA ARG A 74 -6.04 7.62 -0.97
C ARG A 74 -7.37 8.16 -1.50
N ASN A 75 -8.50 7.85 -0.86
CA ASN A 75 -9.81 8.34 -1.25
C ASN A 75 -9.98 9.85 -1.04
N LEU A 76 -9.38 10.43 0.02
CA LEU A 76 -9.36 11.87 0.19
C LEU A 76 -8.63 12.57 -0.96
N GLY A 77 -7.51 12.02 -1.40
CA GLY A 77 -6.80 12.51 -2.58
C GLY A 77 -7.55 12.25 -3.88
N LEU A 78 -8.14 11.07 -4.05
CA LEU A 78 -8.91 10.70 -5.24
C LEU A 78 -10.12 11.62 -5.45
N ALA A 79 -10.76 12.05 -4.38
CA ALA A 79 -11.90 12.98 -4.45
C ALA A 79 -11.53 14.36 -5.02
N LYS A 80 -10.22 14.70 -5.06
CA LYS A 80 -9.69 15.95 -5.62
C LYS A 80 -9.16 15.79 -7.05
N ALA A 81 -8.96 14.56 -7.50
CA ALA A 81 -8.41 14.28 -8.82
C ALA A 81 -9.47 14.38 -9.91
N THR A 82 -9.22 15.22 -10.92
CA THR A 82 -10.09 15.42 -12.09
C THR A 82 -9.41 15.05 -13.41
N THR A 83 -8.14 14.68 -13.37
CA THR A 83 -7.30 14.35 -14.52
C THR A 83 -7.56 12.93 -15.03
N GLU A 84 -7.09 12.62 -16.24
CA GLU A 84 -7.24 11.27 -16.84
C GLU A 84 -6.51 10.19 -16.04
N TYR A 85 -5.30 10.51 -15.59
CA TYR A 85 -4.48 9.60 -14.80
C TYR A 85 -4.38 10.03 -13.35
N VAL A 86 -4.46 9.06 -12.47
CA VAL A 86 -4.18 9.20 -11.04
C VAL A 86 -3.00 8.29 -10.70
N VAL A 87 -1.99 8.83 -10.03
CA VAL A 87 -0.89 8.04 -9.50
C VAL A 87 -0.98 8.04 -7.99
N PHE A 88 -1.24 6.90 -7.39
CA PHE A 88 -1.09 6.73 -5.94
C PHE A 88 0.37 6.46 -5.63
N ILE A 89 0.93 7.16 -4.67
CA ILE A 89 2.30 6.98 -4.21
C ILE A 89 2.40 7.16 -2.70
N ASP A 90 3.16 6.29 -2.03
CA ASP A 90 3.37 6.38 -0.60
C ASP A 90 4.42 7.47 -0.27
N ASN A 91 4.28 8.13 0.88
CA ASN A 91 5.14 9.25 1.32
C ASN A 91 6.57 8.85 1.73
N ASP A 92 6.93 7.60 1.59
CA ASP A 92 8.27 7.05 1.85
C ASP A 92 8.85 6.34 0.61
N VAL A 93 8.40 6.78 -0.57
CA VAL A 93 8.89 6.32 -1.88
C VAL A 93 9.66 7.45 -2.56
N GLU A 94 10.87 7.14 -3.01
CA GLU A 94 11.67 8.00 -3.89
C GLU A 94 11.60 7.49 -5.33
N VAL A 95 11.56 8.41 -6.29
CA VAL A 95 11.38 8.09 -7.72
C VAL A 95 12.67 8.35 -8.51
N ALA A 96 12.92 7.55 -9.54
CA ALA A 96 14.04 7.75 -10.45
C ALA A 96 13.66 8.70 -11.61
N PRO A 97 14.61 9.34 -12.30
CA PRO A 97 14.32 10.18 -13.47
C PRO A 97 13.51 9.43 -14.54
N GLY A 98 12.54 10.11 -15.14
CA GLY A 98 11.70 9.57 -16.20
C GLY A 98 10.61 8.57 -15.77
N TRP A 99 10.51 8.25 -14.49
CA TRP A 99 9.57 7.25 -13.97
C TRP A 99 8.12 7.46 -14.43
N LEU A 100 7.62 8.70 -14.34
CA LEU A 100 6.23 9.02 -14.67
C LEU A 100 5.99 8.92 -16.19
N ARG A 101 6.94 9.38 -17.00
CA ARG A 101 6.87 9.27 -18.47
C ARG A 101 6.75 7.81 -18.91
N HIS A 102 7.52 6.90 -18.32
CA HIS A 102 7.45 5.48 -18.64
C HIS A 102 6.12 4.85 -18.23
N LEU A 103 5.55 5.24 -17.06
CA LEU A 103 4.23 4.75 -16.65
C LEU A 103 3.13 5.21 -17.62
N VAL A 104 3.13 6.48 -18.00
CA VAL A 104 2.13 7.05 -18.92
C VAL A 104 2.27 6.42 -20.31
N ALA A 105 3.49 6.35 -20.86
CA ALA A 105 3.72 5.72 -22.16
C ALA A 105 3.24 4.25 -22.16
N CYS A 106 3.51 3.49 -21.10
CA CYS A 106 3.00 2.13 -20.98
C CYS A 106 1.47 2.09 -20.95
N ALA A 107 0.82 2.99 -20.18
CA ALA A 107 -0.64 3.05 -20.12
C ALA A 107 -1.27 3.40 -21.48
N ASP A 108 -0.66 4.33 -22.23
CA ASP A 108 -1.16 4.77 -23.52
C ASP A 108 -0.97 3.70 -24.60
N GLU A 109 0.21 3.10 -24.67
CA GLU A 109 0.55 2.09 -25.69
C GLU A 109 -0.21 0.77 -25.49
N THR A 110 -0.46 0.37 -24.23
CA THR A 110 -1.12 -0.90 -23.92
C THR A 110 -2.62 -0.76 -23.62
N GLN A 111 -3.11 0.47 -23.52
CA GLN A 111 -4.45 0.79 -23.03
C GLN A 111 -4.74 0.18 -21.65
N ALA A 112 -3.69 0.01 -20.83
CA ALA A 112 -3.79 -0.55 -19.49
C ALA A 112 -4.66 0.29 -18.57
N THR A 113 -5.47 -0.38 -17.74
CA THR A 113 -6.26 0.28 -16.69
C THR A 113 -5.38 0.75 -15.54
N ALA A 114 -4.35 -0.05 -15.21
CA ALA A 114 -3.35 0.31 -14.21
C ALA A 114 -1.94 -0.09 -14.64
N VAL A 115 -0.93 0.69 -14.25
CA VAL A 115 0.48 0.38 -14.52
C VAL A 115 1.27 0.52 -13.21
N CYS A 116 2.00 -0.53 -12.83
CA CYS A 116 2.94 -0.47 -11.72
C CYS A 116 4.38 -0.36 -12.22
N PRO A 117 5.24 0.39 -11.51
CA PRO A 117 6.67 0.47 -11.79
C PRO A 117 7.41 -0.79 -11.32
N LEU A 118 8.69 -0.86 -11.67
CA LEU A 118 9.66 -1.62 -10.89
C LEU A 118 9.82 -0.96 -9.53
N THR A 119 9.27 -1.58 -8.51
CA THR A 119 9.40 -1.11 -7.13
C THR A 119 10.63 -1.76 -6.49
N CYS A 120 11.61 -0.95 -6.13
CA CYS A 120 12.79 -1.35 -5.36
C CYS A 120 12.59 -1.09 -3.87
N ILE A 121 13.50 -1.58 -3.03
CA ILE A 121 13.46 -1.42 -1.57
C ILE A 121 14.84 -1.14 -1.00
N GLY A 122 14.90 -0.14 -0.12
CA GLY A 122 16.10 0.17 0.67
C GLY A 122 17.14 0.99 -0.06
N GLN A 123 18.33 1.03 0.50
CA GLN A 123 19.50 1.73 -0.04
C GLN A 123 20.56 0.72 -0.51
N PRO A 124 21.31 0.99 -1.60
CA PRO A 124 21.15 2.12 -2.52
C PRO A 124 19.83 2.04 -3.30
N LEU A 125 19.32 3.23 -3.76
CA LEU A 125 18.10 3.32 -4.54
C LEU A 125 18.21 2.51 -5.83
N GLY A 126 17.09 1.89 -6.25
CA GLY A 126 17.03 1.14 -7.50
C GLY A 126 17.80 -0.19 -7.51
N HIS A 127 18.35 -0.63 -6.36
CA HIS A 127 19.26 -1.79 -6.33
C HIS A 127 18.53 -3.12 -6.11
N LYS A 128 17.66 -3.20 -5.10
CA LYS A 128 17.00 -4.44 -4.70
C LYS A 128 15.52 -4.41 -5.02
N ILE A 129 15.03 -5.44 -5.69
CA ILE A 129 13.62 -5.53 -6.10
C ILE A 129 12.72 -5.87 -4.90
N HIS A 130 11.72 -5.05 -4.68
CA HIS A 130 10.56 -5.33 -3.85
C HIS A 130 9.47 -6.01 -4.64
N LEU A 131 9.15 -5.48 -5.83
CA LEU A 131 8.10 -5.96 -6.71
C LEU A 131 8.37 -5.56 -8.17
N ALA A 132 8.18 -6.49 -9.10
CA ALA A 132 8.16 -6.25 -10.54
C ALA A 132 6.89 -6.87 -11.17
N GLY A 133 5.70 -6.49 -10.64
CA GLY A 133 4.43 -7.11 -10.98
C GLY A 133 4.23 -8.47 -10.31
N GLY A 134 3.15 -9.16 -10.65
CA GLY A 134 2.81 -10.43 -10.02
C GLY A 134 1.47 -10.98 -10.47
N GLU A 135 1.01 -12.01 -9.75
CA GLU A 135 -0.27 -12.67 -9.96
C GLU A 135 -1.17 -12.48 -8.72
N ALA A 136 -2.43 -12.14 -8.95
CA ALA A 136 -3.43 -11.98 -7.91
C ALA A 136 -4.83 -12.35 -8.43
N ARG A 137 -5.29 -13.54 -8.11
CA ARG A 137 -6.61 -14.04 -8.54
C ARG A 137 -7.23 -14.95 -7.51
N ILE A 138 -8.55 -15.13 -7.60
CA ILE A 138 -9.27 -16.17 -6.87
C ILE A 138 -9.30 -17.42 -7.75
N VAL A 139 -8.73 -18.51 -7.25
CA VAL A 139 -8.75 -19.82 -7.91
C VAL A 139 -9.74 -20.75 -7.21
N LEU A 140 -10.41 -21.59 -7.99
CA LEU A 140 -11.21 -22.70 -7.48
C LEU A 140 -10.29 -23.92 -7.36
N GLN A 141 -10.08 -24.39 -6.15
CA GLN A 141 -9.41 -25.67 -5.91
C GLN A 141 -10.46 -26.74 -5.73
N VAL A 142 -10.42 -27.76 -6.58
CA VAL A 142 -11.28 -28.94 -6.54
C VAL A 142 -10.48 -30.05 -5.88
N GLN A 143 -11.05 -30.65 -4.82
CA GLN A 143 -10.45 -31.80 -4.15
C GLN A 143 -11.58 -32.81 -3.85
N GLY A 144 -11.75 -33.81 -4.73
CA GLY A 144 -12.94 -34.63 -4.79
C GLY A 144 -14.19 -33.78 -5.11
N ASP A 145 -15.24 -33.91 -4.31
CA ASP A 145 -16.47 -33.13 -4.44
C ASP A 145 -16.39 -31.74 -3.78
N ASP A 146 -15.32 -31.46 -3.04
CA ASP A 146 -15.15 -30.18 -2.34
C ASP A 146 -14.53 -29.13 -3.29
N ARG A 147 -15.25 -28.01 -3.46
CA ARG A 147 -14.84 -26.87 -4.27
C ARG A 147 -14.55 -25.69 -3.35
N GLN A 148 -13.29 -25.35 -3.17
CA GLN A 148 -12.88 -24.25 -2.32
C GLN A 148 -12.26 -23.11 -3.11
N ARG A 149 -12.72 -21.88 -2.82
CA ARG A 149 -12.11 -20.65 -3.35
C ARG A 149 -10.85 -20.34 -2.56
N ARG A 150 -9.76 -19.99 -3.26
CA ARG A 150 -8.49 -19.61 -2.65
C ARG A 150 -7.88 -18.41 -3.32
N VAL A 151 -7.15 -17.61 -2.55
CA VAL A 151 -6.32 -16.53 -3.09
C VAL A 151 -5.03 -17.14 -3.64
N HIS A 152 -4.78 -16.91 -4.92
CA HIS A 152 -3.47 -17.06 -5.54
C HIS A 152 -2.78 -15.69 -5.51
N GLU A 153 -1.58 -15.64 -4.95
CA GLU A 153 -0.76 -14.43 -4.82
C GLU A 153 0.69 -14.81 -5.07
N LYS A 154 1.31 -14.20 -6.09
CA LYS A 154 2.71 -14.42 -6.43
C LYS A 154 3.33 -13.10 -6.87
N HIS A 155 4.46 -12.75 -6.28
CA HIS A 155 5.22 -11.55 -6.60
C HIS A 155 6.46 -11.94 -7.40
N TYR A 156 6.79 -11.14 -8.42
CA TYR A 156 7.92 -11.44 -9.30
C TYR A 156 9.20 -10.79 -8.79
N PHE A 157 10.31 -11.50 -8.91
CA PHE A 157 11.69 -11.08 -8.64
C PHE A 157 11.98 -10.54 -7.23
N VAL A 158 11.13 -10.80 -6.26
CA VAL A 158 11.28 -10.30 -4.88
C VAL A 158 12.65 -10.66 -4.30
N ASN A 159 13.33 -9.67 -3.72
CA ASN A 159 14.65 -9.75 -3.09
C ASN A 159 15.84 -10.01 -4.05
N ARG A 160 15.63 -10.04 -5.36
CA ARG A 160 16.72 -10.11 -6.34
C ARG A 160 17.37 -8.73 -6.49
N ALA A 161 18.67 -8.69 -6.80
CA ALA A 161 19.29 -7.46 -7.27
C ALA A 161 18.84 -7.17 -8.70
N VAL A 162 18.58 -5.88 -9.03
CA VAL A 162 18.14 -5.47 -10.38
C VAL A 162 19.14 -5.95 -11.42
N ALA A 163 20.44 -5.76 -11.17
CA ALA A 163 21.51 -6.18 -12.08
C ALA A 163 21.54 -7.69 -12.39
N GLU A 164 21.05 -8.54 -11.46
CA GLU A 164 21.01 -10.00 -11.68
C GLU A 164 19.91 -10.45 -12.63
N VAL A 165 18.90 -9.62 -12.83
CA VAL A 165 17.68 -9.99 -13.59
C VAL A 165 17.32 -8.96 -14.67
N GLN A 166 18.21 -8.02 -14.95
CA GLN A 166 17.96 -6.90 -15.86
C GLN A 166 17.43 -7.34 -17.22
N ASP A 167 17.99 -8.39 -17.79
CA ASP A 167 17.58 -8.95 -19.10
C ASP A 167 16.17 -9.59 -19.07
N GLN A 168 15.65 -9.90 -17.86
CA GLN A 168 14.33 -10.50 -17.65
C GLN A 168 13.28 -9.43 -17.30
N LEU A 169 13.70 -8.21 -16.99
CA LEU A 169 12.82 -7.10 -16.64
C LEU A 169 12.28 -6.46 -17.93
N GLN A 170 11.14 -6.96 -18.37
CA GLN A 170 10.44 -6.47 -19.56
C GLN A 170 9.04 -6.02 -19.20
N ARG A 171 8.51 -5.02 -19.94
CA ARG A 171 7.11 -4.64 -19.86
C ARG A 171 6.25 -5.87 -20.09
N ARG A 172 5.30 -6.10 -19.17
CA ARG A 172 4.40 -7.26 -19.28
C ARG A 172 3.05 -6.99 -18.63
N GLN A 173 2.03 -7.62 -19.16
CA GLN A 173 0.76 -7.73 -18.45
C GLN A 173 0.93 -8.62 -17.23
N CYS A 174 0.33 -8.21 -16.11
CA CYS A 174 0.34 -8.93 -14.84
C CYS A 174 -1.03 -8.79 -14.16
N GLU A 175 -1.18 -9.32 -12.96
CA GLU A 175 -2.44 -9.26 -12.20
C GLU A 175 -2.29 -8.49 -10.88
N PHE A 176 -1.06 -8.11 -10.53
CA PHE A 176 -0.78 -7.54 -9.21
C PHE A 176 0.03 -6.26 -9.31
N ALA A 177 -0.46 -5.23 -8.60
CA ALA A 177 0.20 -3.96 -8.36
C ALA A 177 0.10 -3.61 -6.87
N GLU A 178 1.07 -2.86 -6.36
CA GLU A 178 1.06 -2.32 -5.00
C GLU A 178 0.93 -0.80 -5.00
N PHE A 179 0.33 -0.27 -3.93
CA PHE A 179 0.14 1.18 -3.75
C PHE A 179 1.41 1.92 -3.30
N HIS A 180 2.57 1.26 -3.25
CA HIS A 180 3.83 2.00 -3.14
C HIS A 180 3.95 3.04 -4.26
N CYS A 181 3.63 2.60 -5.48
CA CYS A 181 3.38 3.47 -6.62
C CYS A 181 2.55 2.71 -7.65
N VAL A 182 1.46 3.29 -8.11
CA VAL A 182 0.64 2.75 -9.20
C VAL A 182 -0.08 3.88 -9.94
N LEU A 183 0.05 3.90 -11.25
CA LEU A 183 -0.75 4.74 -12.13
C LEU A 183 -2.05 4.02 -12.46
N VAL A 184 -3.17 4.73 -12.44
CA VAL A 184 -4.51 4.20 -12.72
C VAL A 184 -5.26 5.17 -13.63
N ARG A 185 -5.98 4.69 -14.64
CA ARG A 185 -6.95 5.51 -15.37
C ARG A 185 -8.09 5.89 -14.43
N ARG A 186 -8.32 7.18 -14.23
CA ARG A 186 -9.31 7.68 -13.26
C ARG A 186 -10.71 7.15 -13.53
N SER A 187 -11.07 6.93 -14.81
CA SER A 187 -12.36 6.38 -15.22
C SER A 187 -12.69 5.00 -14.60
N LEU A 188 -11.68 4.24 -14.16
CA LEU A 188 -11.92 3.02 -13.40
C LEU A 188 -12.80 3.28 -12.16
N PHE A 189 -12.55 4.41 -11.47
CA PHE A 189 -13.27 4.74 -10.23
C PHE A 189 -14.71 5.18 -10.47
N ASP A 190 -15.08 5.55 -11.70
CA ASP A 190 -16.47 5.78 -12.08
C ASP A 190 -17.26 4.46 -12.11
N THR A 191 -16.57 3.35 -12.40
CA THR A 191 -17.15 1.99 -12.42
C THR A 191 -17.11 1.29 -11.07
N ILE A 192 -15.95 1.31 -10.38
CA ILE A 192 -15.77 0.53 -9.14
C ILE A 192 -16.06 1.33 -7.87
N GLY A 193 -16.22 2.64 -7.97
CA GLY A 193 -16.28 3.56 -6.84
C GLY A 193 -14.91 3.75 -6.15
N PRO A 194 -14.88 4.42 -4.99
CA PRO A 194 -13.65 4.64 -4.25
C PRO A 194 -13.07 3.33 -3.68
N LEU A 195 -11.80 3.36 -3.30
CA LEU A 195 -11.11 2.25 -2.65
C LEU A 195 -11.83 1.85 -1.34
N ASP A 196 -11.80 0.56 -1.01
CA ASP A 196 -12.54 0.02 0.14
C ASP A 196 -11.85 0.36 1.47
N GLU A 197 -12.45 1.30 2.22
CA GLU A 197 -11.93 1.81 3.48
C GLU A 197 -12.04 0.83 4.66
N ASN A 198 -12.72 -0.30 4.50
CA ASN A 198 -12.76 -1.35 5.52
C ASN A 198 -11.45 -2.14 5.59
N LEU A 199 -10.57 -1.97 4.61
CA LEU A 199 -9.22 -2.53 4.58
C LEU A 199 -8.24 -1.55 5.25
N LEU A 200 -8.09 -1.66 6.57
CA LEU A 200 -7.39 -0.68 7.39
C LEU A 200 -5.86 -0.80 7.33
N SER A 201 -5.35 -2.01 7.11
CA SER A 201 -3.92 -2.29 7.27
C SER A 201 -3.34 -3.17 6.18
N THR A 202 -4.05 -4.14 5.71
CA THR A 202 -3.54 -5.17 4.82
C THR A 202 -4.60 -5.64 3.84
N ARG A 203 -4.18 -6.22 2.70
CA ARG A 203 -5.02 -6.75 1.62
C ARG A 203 -5.63 -5.70 0.69
N GLU A 204 -5.39 -4.43 0.92
CA GLU A 204 -5.85 -3.33 0.07
C GLU A 204 -5.34 -3.47 -1.39
N HIS A 205 -4.08 -3.88 -1.58
CA HIS A 205 -3.51 -4.07 -2.93
C HIS A 205 -4.21 -5.21 -3.68
N ILE A 206 -4.37 -6.37 -3.02
CA ILE A 206 -5.03 -7.53 -3.64
C ILE A 206 -6.50 -7.24 -3.90
N ASP A 207 -7.18 -6.59 -2.98
CA ASP A 207 -8.58 -6.19 -3.14
C ASP A 207 -8.77 -5.28 -4.35
N PHE A 208 -7.88 -4.30 -4.53
CA PHE A 208 -7.87 -3.43 -5.69
C PHE A 208 -7.67 -4.23 -6.98
N CYS A 209 -6.65 -5.09 -7.04
CA CYS A 209 -6.35 -5.91 -8.23
C CYS A 209 -7.50 -6.85 -8.59
N LEU A 210 -8.10 -7.52 -7.60
CA LEU A 210 -9.25 -8.41 -7.81
C LEU A 210 -10.49 -7.63 -8.26
N THR A 211 -10.70 -6.43 -7.72
CA THR A 211 -11.82 -5.56 -8.10
C THR A 211 -11.66 -5.04 -9.52
N LEU A 212 -10.44 -4.61 -9.88
CA LEU A 212 -10.09 -4.18 -11.23
C LEU A 212 -10.29 -5.32 -12.25
N ALA A 213 -9.79 -6.51 -11.96
CA ALA A 213 -9.94 -7.68 -12.82
C ALA A 213 -11.41 -8.08 -13.02
N ARG A 214 -12.27 -7.92 -11.99
CA ARG A 214 -13.70 -8.22 -12.08
C ARG A 214 -14.43 -7.37 -13.11
N VAL A 215 -13.99 -6.13 -13.34
CA VAL A 215 -14.58 -5.23 -14.34
C VAL A 215 -13.83 -5.28 -15.68
N GLY A 216 -13.00 -6.29 -15.90
CA GLY A 216 -12.25 -6.49 -17.15
C GLY A 216 -11.04 -5.58 -17.31
N GLY A 217 -10.64 -4.85 -16.27
CA GLY A 217 -9.45 -4.01 -16.31
C GLY A 217 -8.15 -4.82 -16.36
N THR A 218 -7.11 -4.21 -16.91
CA THR A 218 -5.78 -4.81 -17.08
C THR A 218 -4.73 -4.10 -16.24
N VAL A 219 -3.74 -4.86 -15.77
CA VAL A 219 -2.56 -4.35 -15.06
C VAL A 219 -1.31 -4.66 -15.86
N TYR A 220 -0.44 -3.67 -16.02
CA TYR A 220 0.89 -3.86 -16.62
C TYR A 220 1.98 -3.49 -15.61
N CYS A 221 3.11 -4.16 -15.69
CA CYS A 221 4.35 -3.77 -15.03
C CYS A 221 5.28 -3.16 -16.06
N GLU A 222 5.77 -1.94 -15.77
CA GLU A 222 6.73 -1.20 -16.59
C GLU A 222 8.06 -1.05 -15.84
N PRO A 223 9.05 -1.92 -16.12
CA PRO A 223 10.31 -1.89 -15.39
C PRO A 223 11.22 -0.69 -15.68
N ALA A 224 11.00 0.04 -16.79
CA ALA A 224 11.73 1.28 -17.07
C ALA A 224 11.31 2.41 -16.12
N ALA A 225 10.11 2.35 -15.56
CA ALA A 225 9.66 3.20 -14.47
C ALA A 225 10.20 2.63 -13.14
N VAL A 226 11.16 3.29 -12.52
CA VAL A 226 11.79 2.81 -11.27
C VAL A 226 11.40 3.71 -10.11
N VAL A 227 10.91 3.09 -9.04
CA VAL A 227 10.68 3.76 -7.74
C VAL A 227 11.29 2.92 -6.62
N THR A 228 11.63 3.56 -5.49
CA THR A 228 12.22 2.86 -4.36
C THR A 228 11.47 3.18 -3.07
N TYR A 229 10.87 2.18 -2.47
CA TYR A 229 10.40 2.27 -1.10
C TYR A 229 11.60 2.26 -0.14
N VAL A 230 11.69 3.28 0.70
CA VAL A 230 12.79 3.44 1.66
C VAL A 230 12.28 3.15 3.08
N PRO A 231 12.44 1.91 3.59
CA PRO A 231 12.02 1.57 4.94
C PRO A 231 12.86 2.32 5.99
N ALA A 232 12.28 2.57 7.16
CA ALA A 232 13.03 3.18 8.26
C ALA A 232 14.15 2.24 8.73
N VAL A 233 15.38 2.77 8.75
CA VAL A 233 16.53 2.13 9.41
C VAL A 233 16.53 2.47 10.90
N LEU A 234 16.28 3.76 11.20
CA LEU A 234 16.09 4.27 12.56
C LEU A 234 14.72 4.92 12.65
N TRP A 235 13.98 4.60 13.71
CA TRP A 235 12.65 5.15 13.93
C TRP A 235 12.74 6.45 14.72
N GLN A 236 12.09 7.50 14.20
CA GLN A 236 11.88 8.71 14.97
C GLN A 236 10.75 8.51 15.99
N PRO A 237 10.85 9.01 17.22
CA PRO A 237 9.79 8.89 18.22
C PRO A 237 8.43 9.38 17.72
N SER A 238 8.41 10.40 16.88
CA SER A 238 7.21 10.97 16.27
C SER A 238 6.48 10.03 15.32
N ASP A 239 7.16 9.04 14.74
CA ASP A 239 6.56 8.04 13.83
C ASP A 239 5.95 6.85 14.57
N LEU A 240 6.38 6.60 15.81
CA LEU A 240 6.07 5.37 16.53
C LEU A 240 4.58 5.13 16.71
N THR A 241 3.81 6.18 17.11
CA THR A 241 2.39 6.03 17.35
C THR A 241 1.63 5.66 16.08
N PHE A 242 1.93 6.34 14.96
CA PHE A 242 1.33 6.02 13.68
C PHE A 242 1.71 4.61 13.21
N PHE A 243 3.00 4.26 13.27
CA PHE A 243 3.47 2.93 12.91
C PHE A 243 2.81 1.81 13.72
N MET A 244 2.71 1.98 15.05
CA MET A 244 2.08 1.00 15.94
C MET A 244 0.60 0.83 15.67
N LEU A 245 -0.12 1.90 15.30
CA LEU A 245 -1.53 1.85 14.91
C LEU A 245 -1.68 1.21 13.52
N ARG A 246 -0.90 1.67 12.54
CA ARG A 246 -0.92 1.20 11.15
C ARG A 246 -0.74 -0.32 11.04
N TRP A 247 0.13 -0.87 11.87
CA TRP A 247 0.43 -2.31 11.95
C TRP A 247 -0.12 -2.95 13.22
N SER A 248 -1.22 -2.41 13.77
CA SER A 248 -1.86 -2.99 14.95
C SER A 248 -2.51 -4.33 14.62
N ASP A 249 -2.48 -5.24 15.61
CA ASP A 249 -3.17 -6.53 15.50
C ASP A 249 -4.66 -6.33 15.18
N GLU A 250 -5.26 -5.27 15.72
CA GLU A 250 -6.67 -4.95 15.49
C GLU A 250 -6.94 -4.62 14.02
N TRP A 251 -6.18 -3.69 13.42
CA TRP A 251 -6.36 -3.31 12.01
C TRP A 251 -6.07 -4.49 11.07
N GLU A 252 -5.00 -5.25 11.36
CA GLU A 252 -4.66 -6.43 10.57
C GLU A 252 -5.78 -7.49 10.63
N ILE A 253 -6.30 -7.81 11.84
CA ILE A 253 -7.37 -8.82 12.01
C ILE A 253 -8.67 -8.34 11.32
N ARG A 254 -9.05 -7.06 11.48
CA ARG A 254 -10.24 -6.50 10.85
C ARG A 254 -10.15 -6.59 9.32
N SER A 255 -9.01 -6.17 8.75
CA SER A 255 -8.77 -6.25 7.31
C SER A 255 -8.83 -7.69 6.79
N LEU A 256 -8.18 -8.63 7.47
CA LEU A 256 -8.20 -10.06 7.08
C LEU A 256 -9.60 -10.68 7.16
N LYS A 257 -10.38 -10.37 8.21
CA LYS A 257 -11.75 -10.85 8.37
C LYS A 257 -12.67 -10.28 7.30
N TYR A 258 -12.53 -8.96 7.05
CA TYR A 258 -13.34 -8.27 6.05
C TYR A 258 -13.02 -8.78 4.64
N PHE A 259 -11.75 -8.80 4.24
CA PHE A 259 -11.31 -9.32 2.95
C PHE A 259 -11.80 -10.76 2.70
N ARG A 260 -11.66 -11.63 3.71
CA ARG A 260 -12.17 -13.00 3.63
C ARG A 260 -13.67 -13.05 3.36
N LYS A 261 -14.47 -12.21 4.06
CA LYS A 261 -15.93 -12.15 3.87
C LYS A 261 -16.30 -11.58 2.51
N LYS A 262 -15.66 -10.49 2.09
CA LYS A 262 -15.90 -9.81 0.80
C LYS A 262 -15.72 -10.75 -0.39
N TRP A 263 -14.68 -11.58 -0.34
CA TRP A 263 -14.32 -12.48 -1.43
C TRP A 263 -14.82 -13.90 -1.25
N ASP A 264 -15.67 -14.15 -0.27
CA ASP A 264 -16.25 -15.46 0.03
C ASP A 264 -15.20 -16.57 0.13
N LEU A 265 -14.21 -16.36 1.01
CA LEU A 265 -13.09 -17.26 1.20
C LEU A 265 -13.26 -18.10 2.47
N PRO A 266 -12.83 -19.38 2.48
CA PRO A 266 -13.04 -20.27 3.61
C PRO A 266 -12.29 -19.83 4.86
N LYS A 267 -12.89 -20.05 6.04
CA LYS A 267 -12.30 -19.68 7.35
C LYS A 267 -11.00 -20.43 7.65
N LYS A 268 -10.92 -21.69 7.23
CA LYS A 268 -9.78 -22.60 7.53
C LYS A 268 -8.69 -22.60 6.46
N ASP A 269 -8.70 -21.65 5.53
CA ASP A 269 -7.71 -21.59 4.45
C ASP A 269 -6.28 -21.38 5.01
N LYS A 270 -5.29 -22.06 4.41
CA LYS A 270 -3.87 -21.97 4.74
C LYS A 270 -3.34 -20.54 4.59
N TYR A 271 -3.83 -19.79 3.62
CA TYR A 271 -3.50 -18.40 3.36
C TYR A 271 -3.78 -17.50 4.58
N PHE A 272 -5.00 -17.57 5.15
CA PHE A 272 -5.37 -16.79 6.34
C PHE A 272 -4.70 -17.30 7.59
N ARG A 273 -4.61 -18.62 7.79
CA ARG A 273 -3.93 -19.22 8.94
C ARG A 273 -2.48 -18.75 9.06
N LYS A 274 -1.74 -18.68 7.95
CA LYS A 274 -0.37 -18.14 7.93
C LYS A 274 -0.32 -16.68 8.36
N ARG A 275 -1.29 -15.85 7.94
CA ARG A 275 -1.35 -14.42 8.26
C ARG A 275 -1.74 -14.15 9.71
N TYR A 276 -2.73 -14.86 10.23
CA TYR A 276 -3.08 -14.76 11.65
C TYR A 276 -1.92 -15.18 12.58
N ARG A 277 -1.08 -16.13 12.18
CA ARG A 277 0.14 -16.49 12.93
C ARG A 277 1.23 -15.41 12.87
N ARG A 278 1.20 -14.54 11.88
CA ARG A 278 2.19 -13.48 11.64
C ARG A 278 1.70 -12.08 12.04
N LEU A 279 0.61 -11.97 12.81
CA LEU A 279 0.16 -10.69 13.34
C LEU A 279 1.29 -9.96 14.05
N GLY A 280 1.42 -8.66 13.79
CA GLY A 280 2.52 -7.86 14.32
C GLY A 280 3.88 -8.09 13.66
N TYR A 281 3.96 -8.87 12.58
CA TYR A 281 5.24 -9.19 11.93
C TYR A 281 6.06 -7.93 11.58
N ARG A 282 5.43 -6.86 11.08
CA ARG A 282 6.11 -5.60 10.76
C ARG A 282 6.71 -4.96 12.01
N ARG A 283 5.99 -4.92 13.12
CA ARG A 283 6.49 -4.41 14.41
C ARG A 283 7.66 -5.27 14.94
N HIS A 284 7.53 -6.60 14.85
CA HIS A 284 8.61 -7.51 15.26
C HIS A 284 9.88 -7.33 14.42
N GLN A 285 9.75 -7.07 13.11
CA GLN A 285 10.89 -6.74 12.25
C GLN A 285 11.52 -5.40 12.62
N ALA A 286 10.70 -4.41 12.94
CA ALA A 286 11.16 -3.07 13.24
C ALA A 286 11.85 -2.95 14.61
N PHE A 287 11.33 -3.65 15.63
CA PHE A 287 11.77 -3.46 17.01
C PHE A 287 12.40 -4.69 17.66
N ILE A 288 11.74 -5.86 17.59
CA ILE A 288 12.22 -7.03 18.32
C ILE A 288 13.47 -7.64 17.68
N LYS A 289 13.45 -7.88 16.37
CA LYS A 289 14.55 -8.56 15.69
C LYS A 289 15.88 -7.79 15.71
N PRO A 290 15.93 -6.46 15.49
CA PRO A 290 17.17 -5.69 15.60
C PRO A 290 17.78 -5.78 16.99
N TRP A 291 16.94 -5.68 18.04
CA TRP A 291 17.38 -5.83 19.43
C TRP A 291 17.95 -7.22 19.73
N VAL A 292 17.21 -8.25 19.33
CA VAL A 292 17.64 -9.63 19.52
C VAL A 292 18.95 -9.91 18.79
N LYS A 293 19.08 -9.45 17.54
CA LYS A 293 20.31 -9.59 16.75
C LYS A 293 21.50 -8.90 17.43
N ARG A 294 21.27 -7.71 17.98
CA ARG A 294 22.32 -6.94 18.67
C ARG A 294 22.77 -7.59 19.97
N LEU A 295 21.85 -8.18 20.76
CA LEU A 295 22.14 -8.74 22.07
C LEU A 295 22.62 -10.19 22.02
N LEU A 296 22.10 -10.99 21.07
CA LEU A 296 22.34 -12.42 20.99
C LEU A 296 23.12 -12.86 19.74
N GLY A 297 23.56 -11.92 18.91
CA GLY A 297 24.35 -12.17 17.69
C GLY A 297 23.64 -12.92 16.56
N GLY A 298 22.34 -13.25 16.72
CA GLY A 298 21.64 -14.06 15.73
C GLY A 298 20.14 -14.22 15.97
N GLN A 299 19.61 -15.42 15.68
CA GLN A 299 18.20 -15.73 15.93
C GLN A 299 18.01 -16.14 17.40
N ALA A 300 17.05 -15.51 18.09
CA ALA A 300 16.72 -15.90 19.45
C ALA A 300 15.94 -17.22 19.52
N PRO A 301 16.18 -18.02 20.57
CA PRO A 301 15.35 -19.17 20.87
C PRO A 301 13.86 -18.77 21.05
N PRO A 302 12.92 -19.68 20.78
CA PRO A 302 11.49 -19.43 21.01
C PRO A 302 11.16 -18.99 22.43
N ALA A 303 11.91 -19.44 23.42
CA ALA A 303 11.77 -19.07 24.84
C ALA A 303 11.99 -17.57 25.07
N VAL A 304 12.90 -16.93 24.33
CA VAL A 304 13.15 -15.48 24.39
C VAL A 304 12.15 -14.71 23.53
N MET A 305 11.80 -15.24 22.35
CA MET A 305 10.90 -14.54 21.42
C MET A 305 9.44 -14.46 21.92
N ARG A 306 8.94 -15.51 22.59
CA ARG A 306 7.55 -15.56 23.07
C ARG A 306 7.19 -14.42 24.04
N PRO A 307 7.96 -14.18 25.13
CA PRO A 307 7.65 -13.08 26.05
C PRO A 307 7.80 -11.70 25.38
N LEU A 308 8.77 -11.50 24.48
CA LEU A 308 8.92 -10.23 23.74
C LEU A 308 7.74 -9.94 22.82
N ILE A 309 7.24 -10.97 22.13
CA ILE A 309 6.03 -10.86 21.29
C ILE A 309 4.79 -10.60 22.16
N ALA A 310 4.69 -11.23 23.34
CA ALA A 310 3.58 -10.97 24.26
C ALA A 310 3.59 -9.53 24.78
N LEU A 311 4.76 -9.01 25.12
CA LEU A 311 4.94 -7.62 25.53
C LEU A 311 4.59 -6.63 24.40
N ASP A 312 5.09 -6.88 23.18
CA ASP A 312 4.74 -6.08 22.01
C ASP A 312 3.22 -5.98 21.80
N ARG A 313 2.51 -7.12 21.92
CA ARG A 313 1.05 -7.14 21.81
C ARG A 313 0.33 -6.31 22.87
N GLN A 314 0.84 -6.35 24.12
CA GLN A 314 0.27 -5.54 25.21
C GLN A 314 0.49 -4.06 24.97
N ILE A 315 1.71 -3.66 24.61
CA ILE A 315 2.06 -2.28 24.26
C ILE A 315 1.21 -1.80 23.08
N ASN A 316 1.11 -2.61 22.03
CA ASN A 316 0.33 -2.27 20.86
C ASN A 316 -1.15 -2.08 21.18
N ARG A 317 -1.75 -2.96 21.99
CA ARG A 317 -3.13 -2.84 22.44
C ARG A 317 -3.33 -1.54 23.24
N TRP A 318 -2.46 -1.28 24.21
CA TRP A 318 -2.55 -0.07 25.04
C TRP A 318 -2.45 1.22 24.19
N LEU A 319 -1.52 1.28 23.21
CA LEU A 319 -1.38 2.42 22.30
C LEU A 319 -2.63 2.58 21.42
N SER A 320 -3.17 1.50 20.87
CA SER A 320 -4.38 1.53 20.07
C SER A 320 -5.60 2.01 20.88
N ASP A 321 -5.79 1.47 22.07
CA ASP A 321 -6.90 1.87 22.98
C ASP A 321 -6.77 3.34 23.40
N ARG A 322 -5.54 3.81 23.65
CA ARG A 322 -5.27 5.21 23.97
C ARG A 322 -5.62 6.11 22.79
N TYR A 323 -5.20 5.75 21.59
CA TYR A 323 -5.49 6.50 20.37
C TYR A 323 -7.00 6.62 20.14
N TYR A 324 -7.74 5.52 20.23
CA TYR A 324 -9.20 5.53 20.05
C TYR A 324 -9.96 6.33 21.11
N ARG A 325 -9.48 6.36 22.36
CA ARG A 325 -10.07 7.22 23.40
C ARG A 325 -9.90 8.71 23.08
N GLN A 326 -8.79 9.07 22.44
CA GLN A 326 -8.52 10.45 22.02
C GLN A 326 -9.24 10.84 20.72
N HIS A 327 -9.65 9.86 19.90
CA HIS A 327 -10.29 10.07 18.60
C HIS A 327 -11.56 9.20 18.48
N PRO A 328 -12.60 9.44 19.29
CA PRO A 328 -13.80 8.57 19.36
C PRO A 328 -14.55 8.45 18.03
N ASP A 329 -14.52 9.48 17.20
CA ASP A 329 -15.17 9.48 15.88
C ASP A 329 -14.55 8.48 14.89
N ARG A 330 -13.30 8.06 15.13
CA ARG A 330 -12.58 7.07 14.31
C ARG A 330 -12.95 5.62 14.63
N VAL A 331 -13.63 5.37 15.73
CA VAL A 331 -14.14 4.03 16.10
C VAL A 331 -15.33 3.63 15.21
N LYS A 332 -16.07 4.61 14.70
CA LYS A 332 -17.21 4.39 13.79
C LYS A 332 -16.71 4.35 12.36
N LEU A 333 -16.25 3.17 11.92
CA LEU A 333 -16.08 2.93 10.48
C LEU A 333 -17.43 3.12 9.77
N PRO A 334 -17.46 3.76 8.59
CA PRO A 334 -18.69 3.93 7.85
C PRO A 334 -19.34 2.57 7.60
N LYS A 335 -20.61 2.43 8.02
CA LYS A 335 -21.46 1.29 7.67
C LYS A 335 -21.86 1.45 6.20
N ARG A 336 -20.97 1.17 5.26
CA ARG A 336 -21.38 1.02 3.86
C ARG A 336 -21.95 -0.37 3.67
N PRO A 337 -23.06 -0.50 2.92
CA PRO A 337 -23.60 -1.81 2.58
C PRO A 337 -22.53 -2.61 1.84
N VAL A 338 -22.27 -3.81 2.30
CA VAL A 338 -21.49 -4.80 1.57
C VAL A 338 -22.25 -5.02 0.26
N VAL A 339 -21.68 -4.62 -0.87
CA VAL A 339 -22.21 -5.06 -2.16
C VAL A 339 -22.11 -6.57 -2.13
N SER A 340 -23.24 -7.20 -1.97
CA SER A 340 -23.36 -8.66 -1.87
C SER A 340 -22.86 -9.26 -3.18
N ALA A 341 -22.10 -10.33 -3.08
CA ALA A 341 -21.66 -11.11 -4.25
C ALA A 341 -22.85 -11.68 -5.07
N SER A 342 -24.10 -11.58 -4.55
CA SER A 342 -25.32 -11.97 -5.23
C SER A 342 -25.71 -11.07 -6.41
N ASN A 343 -25.31 -9.80 -6.43
CA ASN A 343 -25.63 -8.88 -7.54
C ASN A 343 -24.70 -9.05 -8.78
N VAL A 344 -23.83 -10.05 -8.80
CA VAL A 344 -22.87 -10.29 -9.88
C VAL A 344 -23.30 -11.46 -10.80
N ARG A 345 -24.43 -12.13 -10.50
CA ARG A 345 -24.91 -13.22 -11.37
C ARG A 345 -25.53 -12.75 -12.68
N ASP A 346 -25.89 -11.47 -12.79
CA ASP A 346 -26.62 -10.95 -13.95
C ASP A 346 -25.72 -10.27 -15.02
N LEU A 347 -24.38 -10.33 -14.85
CA LEU A 347 -23.44 -9.78 -15.85
C LEU A 347 -22.58 -10.87 -16.55
N ALA A 348 -22.95 -12.15 -16.39
CA ALA A 348 -22.31 -13.26 -17.05
C ALA A 348 -23.36 -14.10 -17.83
N ALA A 349 -24.16 -13.41 -18.66
CA ALA A 349 -24.98 -14.01 -19.71
C ALA A 349 -24.55 -13.39 -21.06
#